data_ee7880ede9611cc43d2a36621e38de36
#
_entry.id   ee7880ede9611cc43d2a36621e38de36
#
_cell.length_a   1.000
_cell.length_b   1.000
_cell.length_c   1.000
_cell.angle_alpha   90.00
_cell.angle_beta   90.00
_cell.angle_gamma   90.00
#
_symmetry.space_group_name_H-M   'P 1'
#
loop_
_entity.id
_entity.type
_entity.pdbx_description
1 polymer ?
#
loop_
_entity_poly.entity_id
_entity_poly.type
_entity_poly.pdbx_seq_one_letter_code
_entity_poly.pdbx_strand_id
1 'polypeptide(L)'
;MVRRKRKRKAVLLAMLCFMLYPISIAPSTAKADLSASLTTSSVTEMITEEMTGNKKWEPYDRPEQYQNYTTEKDVFITMRDGVKLAADVHRPDGPGPFPVILTQTPYNKNLSGNENLNEYFIKRGYVHVVVDVRGTGTSQGTWDSFGIAEQEDGKELVEWAALQPWSNGKVGLYGSSYRAINQFFTAAQHPKGLAAMFPVVPMADMYRDIVMSGGNVNTGFIPLWLGLVTTTGLLPPTYTLSDPVQAAGVIINHAGQTSGFQTNTLASSLTGGSFAYDGQSAWLRSPIYVVDQVKVPAFVVGGLHDIFQRGEPLLYEKLKANGVKTKLLVGNWTHGDYGSGLPADNIPTLDQIALKWFDKYLKGMSVDVENIPDVTQFLLGDGHFQVQPGWPHAKAQAEKYYLRSGNQLTKETPALLETSELMLQQPLNGICSGSTNQWTMGLLGAFPCMKDNRLTEASEITYTTARANSDLRISGPIAAKIYASTTRNEAVLSVRVTDVAPDGSSSELTAGWLIASHRAVDSTKSRFINGESIQPWHPFTKEAVQEVTPGEVMEFNIEIFPTNAVIKERHRLRVSIGPSDFPHSLSPLPQLRDQLGGVVTILHNKNYPSSIVLPIVK
;
A
#
# COMPACT_ATOMS: atom_id res chain seq x y z
N MET A 1 33.10 29.71 -7.64
CA MET A 1 31.77 29.63 -7.00
C MET A 1 30.63 29.31 -7.96
N VAL A 2 30.75 29.59 -9.25
CA VAL A 2 29.68 29.39 -10.28
C VAL A 2 29.54 27.92 -10.74
N ARG A 3 30.61 27.11 -10.72
CA ARG A 3 30.57 25.70 -11.18
C ARG A 3 29.84 24.73 -10.21
N ARG A 4 29.75 25.04 -8.91
CA ARG A 4 29.03 24.18 -7.92
C ARG A 4 27.51 24.31 -7.97
N LYS A 5 26.99 25.46 -8.41
CA LYS A 5 25.52 25.66 -8.53
C LYS A 5 24.91 24.94 -9.75
N ARG A 6 25.70 24.72 -10.83
CA ARG A 6 25.21 23.99 -12.01
C ARG A 6 25.07 22.47 -11.77
N LYS A 7 25.93 21.86 -10.94
CA LYS A 7 25.83 20.43 -10.63
C LYS A 7 24.61 20.07 -9.75
N ARG A 8 24.19 20.97 -8.86
CA ARG A 8 22.99 20.77 -8.03
C ARG A 8 21.68 20.85 -8.82
N LYS A 9 21.62 21.69 -9.85
CA LYS A 9 20.45 21.77 -10.74
C LYS A 9 20.35 20.57 -11.68
N ALA A 10 21.46 19.98 -12.10
CA ALA A 10 21.47 18.79 -12.94
C ALA A 10 21.01 17.52 -12.22
N VAL A 11 21.32 17.38 -10.92
CA VAL A 11 20.88 16.24 -10.12
C VAL A 11 19.38 16.29 -9.83
N LEU A 12 18.83 17.47 -9.59
CA LEU A 12 17.38 17.63 -9.38
C LEU A 12 16.58 17.40 -10.69
N LEU A 13 17.13 17.83 -11.82
CA LEU A 13 16.52 17.63 -13.14
C LEU A 13 16.59 16.16 -13.60
N ALA A 14 17.68 15.45 -13.26
CA ALA A 14 17.81 14.03 -13.56
C ALA A 14 16.84 13.16 -12.76
N MET A 15 16.54 13.50 -11.50
CA MET A 15 15.49 12.81 -10.72
C MET A 15 14.07 13.07 -11.28
N LEU A 16 13.78 14.26 -11.76
CA LEU A 16 12.48 14.55 -12.39
C LEU A 16 12.30 13.88 -13.76
N CYS A 17 13.38 13.76 -14.56
CA CYS A 17 13.31 13.09 -15.86
C CYS A 17 13.10 11.57 -15.78
N PHE A 18 13.54 10.92 -14.70
CA PHE A 18 13.30 9.48 -14.50
C PHE A 18 11.83 9.13 -14.19
N MET A 19 11.04 10.08 -13.72
CA MET A 19 9.61 9.86 -13.44
C MET A 19 8.68 9.97 -14.66
N LEU A 20 9.17 10.44 -15.81
CA LEU A 20 8.35 10.74 -16.98
C LEU A 20 8.45 9.73 -18.14
N TYR A 21 9.29 8.70 -18.03
CA TYR A 21 9.40 7.66 -19.05
C TYR A 21 9.00 6.29 -18.50
N PRO A 22 8.00 5.61 -19.08
CA PRO A 22 7.79 4.19 -18.83
C PRO A 22 8.95 3.43 -19.51
N ILE A 23 9.86 2.88 -18.72
CA ILE A 23 10.89 1.96 -19.24
C ILE A 23 10.20 0.63 -19.52
N SER A 24 9.87 0.40 -20.79
CA SER A 24 9.56 -0.94 -21.28
C SER A 24 10.83 -1.79 -21.24
N ILE A 25 11.03 -2.56 -20.20
CA ILE A 25 12.08 -3.57 -20.13
C ILE A 25 11.48 -4.86 -20.68
N ALA A 26 11.93 -5.26 -21.86
CA ALA A 26 11.63 -6.57 -22.42
C ALA A 26 12.22 -7.67 -21.52
N PRO A 27 11.51 -8.77 -21.26
CA PRO A 27 12.02 -9.85 -20.43
C PRO A 27 13.12 -10.61 -21.16
N SER A 28 14.28 -10.74 -20.55
CA SER A 28 15.33 -11.66 -21.00
C SER A 28 14.94 -13.09 -20.59
N THR A 29 14.71 -13.94 -21.56
CA THR A 29 14.43 -15.36 -21.38
C THR A 29 15.72 -16.11 -21.02
N ALA A 30 15.90 -16.48 -19.76
CA ALA A 30 16.80 -17.54 -19.37
C ALA A 30 15.98 -18.83 -19.23
N LYS A 31 16.20 -19.78 -20.13
CA LYS A 31 15.68 -21.15 -19.99
C LYS A 31 16.52 -21.88 -18.95
N ALA A 32 15.88 -22.34 -17.88
CA ALA A 32 16.42 -23.36 -17.01
C ALA A 32 15.63 -24.65 -17.20
N ASP A 33 16.33 -25.72 -17.54
CA ASP A 33 15.76 -27.06 -17.63
C ASP A 33 15.34 -27.55 -16.25
N LEU A 34 14.06 -27.95 -16.13
CA LEU A 34 13.54 -28.65 -14.95
C LEU A 34 13.14 -30.08 -15.36
N SER A 35 13.89 -31.04 -14.87
CA SER A 35 13.45 -32.43 -14.80
C SER A 35 13.37 -32.87 -13.34
N ALA A 36 12.18 -33.40 -12.98
CA ALA A 36 11.85 -34.28 -11.86
C ALA A 36 11.71 -33.70 -10.44
N SER A 37 10.45 -33.57 -9.96
CA SER A 37 9.91 -34.50 -8.93
C SER A 37 8.43 -34.23 -8.66
N LEU A 38 7.58 -35.13 -9.12
CA LEU A 38 6.16 -35.23 -8.76
C LEU A 38 6.06 -36.03 -7.46
N THR A 39 5.69 -35.40 -6.32
CA THR A 39 5.02 -36.09 -5.20
C THR A 39 4.52 -35.21 -4.05
N THR A 40 4.90 -33.93 -3.93
CA THR A 40 4.41 -33.05 -2.84
C THR A 40 3.22 -32.18 -3.24
N SER A 41 2.97 -32.00 -4.52
CA SER A 41 1.89 -31.15 -5.05
C SER A 41 0.48 -31.66 -4.71
N SER A 42 0.27 -32.98 -4.75
CA SER A 42 -1.08 -33.56 -4.66
C SER A 42 -1.73 -33.45 -3.26
N VAL A 43 -0.96 -33.49 -2.18
CA VAL A 43 -1.53 -33.40 -0.82
C VAL A 43 -1.88 -31.97 -0.47
N THR A 44 -1.09 -30.99 -0.91
CA THR A 44 -1.39 -29.56 -0.71
C THR A 44 -2.61 -29.12 -1.52
N GLU A 45 -2.78 -29.62 -2.75
CA GLU A 45 -3.96 -29.37 -3.57
C GLU A 45 -5.24 -29.92 -2.93
N MET A 46 -5.23 -31.16 -2.42
CA MET A 46 -6.40 -31.76 -1.78
C MET A 46 -6.87 -31.04 -0.51
N ILE A 47 -5.92 -30.54 0.32
CA ILE A 47 -6.27 -29.80 1.54
C ILE A 47 -6.80 -28.40 1.21
N THR A 48 -6.31 -27.78 0.14
CA THR A 48 -6.77 -26.46 -0.31
C THR A 48 -8.17 -26.55 -0.92
N GLU A 49 -8.48 -27.60 -1.67
CA GLU A 49 -9.78 -27.83 -2.29
C GLU A 49 -10.92 -27.98 -1.25
N GLU A 50 -10.67 -28.70 -0.16
CA GLU A 50 -11.70 -28.93 0.89
C GLU A 50 -12.09 -27.63 1.62
N MET A 51 -11.18 -26.66 1.71
CA MET A 51 -11.41 -25.40 2.46
C MET A 51 -11.89 -24.23 1.59
N THR A 52 -11.59 -24.23 0.30
CA THR A 52 -11.97 -23.13 -0.62
C THR A 52 -13.28 -23.41 -1.38
N GLY A 53 -13.88 -24.60 -1.21
CA GLY A 53 -15.12 -24.98 -1.91
C GLY A 53 -14.92 -25.06 -3.42
N ASN A 54 -13.81 -25.58 -3.90
CA ASN A 54 -13.44 -25.73 -5.32
C ASN A 54 -13.40 -24.42 -6.13
N LYS A 55 -13.32 -23.25 -5.48
CA LYS A 55 -13.16 -21.98 -6.19
C LYS A 55 -11.79 -21.89 -6.85
N LYS A 56 -11.75 -21.54 -8.14
CA LYS A 56 -10.53 -21.45 -8.93
C LYS A 56 -10.55 -20.30 -9.91
N TRP A 57 -9.37 -19.86 -10.32
CA TRP A 57 -9.23 -18.93 -11.40
C TRP A 57 -9.57 -19.60 -12.75
N GLU A 58 -10.36 -18.91 -13.53
CA GLU A 58 -10.72 -19.33 -14.88
C GLU A 58 -10.40 -18.21 -15.86
N PRO A 59 -9.84 -18.54 -17.03
CA PRO A 59 -9.62 -17.57 -18.08
C PRO A 59 -10.90 -16.83 -18.43
N TYR A 60 -10.82 -15.52 -18.58
CA TYR A 60 -11.91 -14.70 -19.06
C TYR A 60 -11.35 -13.55 -19.89
N ASP A 61 -11.60 -13.57 -21.17
CA ASP A 61 -11.22 -12.49 -22.07
C ASP A 61 -12.24 -12.41 -23.21
N ARG A 62 -13.30 -11.66 -22.98
CA ARG A 62 -14.33 -11.43 -23.98
C ARG A 62 -13.74 -10.67 -25.17
N PRO A 63 -13.98 -11.13 -26.44
CA PRO A 63 -13.40 -10.48 -27.60
C PRO A 63 -13.84 -9.03 -27.76
N GLU A 64 -13.02 -8.23 -28.43
CA GLU A 64 -13.34 -6.87 -28.83
C GLU A 64 -14.58 -6.84 -29.73
N GLN A 65 -15.49 -5.93 -29.44
CA GLN A 65 -16.73 -5.72 -30.19
C GLN A 65 -16.67 -4.44 -31.05
N TYR A 66 -15.80 -3.51 -30.66
CA TYR A 66 -15.64 -2.22 -31.32
C TYR A 66 -14.17 -1.99 -31.65
N GLN A 67 -13.88 -1.65 -32.91
CA GLN A 67 -12.51 -1.38 -33.34
C GLN A 67 -12.12 0.08 -33.11
N ASN A 68 -13.08 0.99 -33.23
CA ASN A 68 -12.89 2.43 -33.11
C ASN A 68 -13.62 2.97 -31.89
N TYR A 69 -13.19 4.13 -31.45
CA TYR A 69 -13.82 4.92 -30.41
C TYR A 69 -13.66 6.43 -30.68
N THR A 70 -14.53 7.22 -30.09
CA THR A 70 -14.47 8.69 -30.09
C THR A 70 -13.99 9.19 -28.75
N THR A 71 -13.29 10.32 -28.73
CA THR A 71 -12.85 11.01 -27.52
C THR A 71 -13.35 12.44 -27.53
N GLU A 72 -14.15 12.80 -26.52
CA GLU A 72 -14.47 14.18 -26.21
C GLU A 72 -13.55 14.62 -25.07
N LYS A 73 -12.67 15.59 -25.35
CA LYS A 73 -11.72 16.13 -24.37
C LYS A 73 -12.28 17.33 -23.64
N ASP A 74 -11.85 17.49 -22.39
CA ASP A 74 -12.15 18.65 -21.55
C ASP A 74 -13.65 18.97 -21.46
N VAL A 75 -14.47 17.91 -21.28
CA VAL A 75 -15.90 18.05 -20.95
C VAL A 75 -15.99 18.62 -19.53
N PHE A 76 -16.42 19.88 -19.41
CA PHE A 76 -16.53 20.53 -18.11
C PHE A 76 -17.83 20.16 -17.40
N ILE A 77 -17.71 19.56 -16.24
CA ILE A 77 -18.82 19.15 -15.38
C ILE A 77 -18.88 20.13 -14.20
N THR A 78 -20.00 20.86 -14.08
CA THR A 78 -20.18 21.83 -12.99
C THR A 78 -20.65 21.12 -11.74
N MET A 79 -19.86 21.21 -10.67
CA MET A 79 -20.20 20.69 -9.36
C MET A 79 -21.16 21.63 -8.60
N ARG A 80 -21.81 21.16 -7.54
CA ARG A 80 -22.79 21.92 -6.74
C ARG A 80 -22.31 23.27 -6.22
N ASP A 81 -20.99 23.42 -5.99
CA ASP A 81 -20.35 24.67 -5.53
C ASP A 81 -19.91 25.59 -6.68
N GLY A 82 -20.26 25.23 -7.93
CA GLY A 82 -19.92 25.99 -9.13
C GLY A 82 -18.53 25.72 -9.70
N VAL A 83 -17.69 24.91 -9.03
CA VAL A 83 -16.40 24.48 -9.54
C VAL A 83 -16.61 23.57 -10.75
N LYS A 84 -15.81 23.76 -11.81
CA LYS A 84 -15.87 22.93 -13.03
C LYS A 84 -14.73 21.94 -13.04
N LEU A 85 -15.07 20.64 -13.08
CA LEU A 85 -14.11 19.56 -13.26
C LEU A 85 -14.04 19.17 -14.73
N ALA A 86 -12.83 18.89 -15.20
CA ALA A 86 -12.58 18.54 -16.60
C ALA A 86 -12.49 17.01 -16.75
N ALA A 87 -13.31 16.47 -17.64
CA ALA A 87 -13.35 15.05 -17.98
C ALA A 87 -12.96 14.82 -19.44
N ASP A 88 -12.26 13.70 -19.70
CA ASP A 88 -12.18 13.13 -21.05
C ASP A 88 -13.16 11.94 -21.11
N VAL A 89 -13.98 11.90 -22.17
CA VAL A 89 -15.00 10.88 -22.38
C VAL A 89 -14.65 10.07 -23.62
N HIS A 90 -14.26 8.82 -23.41
CA HIS A 90 -13.89 7.87 -24.46
C HIS A 90 -15.05 6.89 -24.70
N ARG A 91 -15.64 6.87 -25.91
CA ARG A 91 -16.83 6.07 -26.22
C ARG A 91 -16.60 5.15 -27.39
N PRO A 92 -17.07 3.87 -27.32
CA PRO A 92 -17.09 3.00 -28.48
C PRO A 92 -17.83 3.65 -29.66
N ASP A 93 -17.33 3.44 -30.87
CA ASP A 93 -18.01 3.87 -32.09
C ASP A 93 -19.10 2.85 -32.46
N GLY A 94 -20.30 3.06 -31.90
CA GLY A 94 -21.42 2.16 -32.09
C GLY A 94 -22.69 2.58 -31.36
N PRO A 95 -23.81 1.88 -31.61
CA PRO A 95 -25.07 2.19 -30.96
C PRO A 95 -25.03 1.86 -29.48
N GLY A 96 -25.10 2.87 -28.60
CA GLY A 96 -25.26 2.70 -27.17
C GLY A 96 -26.69 2.28 -26.76
N PRO A 97 -27.08 2.39 -25.49
CA PRO A 97 -26.26 2.94 -24.39
C PRO A 97 -25.26 1.91 -23.83
N PHE A 98 -24.15 2.42 -23.27
CA PHE A 98 -23.05 1.63 -22.72
C PHE A 98 -22.93 1.81 -21.19
N PRO A 99 -22.48 0.81 -20.44
CA PRO A 99 -22.03 1.02 -19.06
C PRO A 99 -20.76 1.88 -19.01
N VAL A 100 -20.58 2.59 -17.91
CA VAL A 100 -19.50 3.54 -17.73
C VAL A 100 -18.46 3.00 -16.75
N ILE A 101 -17.19 3.16 -17.06
CA ILE A 101 -16.08 3.06 -16.12
C ILE A 101 -15.60 4.49 -15.84
N LEU A 102 -15.58 4.88 -14.56
CA LEU A 102 -15.17 6.20 -14.10
C LEU A 102 -13.85 6.12 -13.33
N THR A 103 -12.89 6.94 -13.72
CA THR A 103 -11.59 7.12 -13.08
C THR A 103 -11.41 8.58 -12.69
N GLN A 104 -11.10 8.84 -11.40
CA GLN A 104 -10.83 10.18 -10.89
C GLN A 104 -9.33 10.28 -10.56
N THR A 105 -8.59 11.20 -11.19
CA THR A 105 -7.12 11.27 -11.11
C THR A 105 -6.61 12.64 -10.64
N PRO A 106 -5.61 12.70 -9.73
CA PRO A 106 -4.89 13.94 -9.42
C PRO A 106 -3.66 14.13 -10.33
N TYR A 107 -3.36 13.15 -11.19
CA TYR A 107 -2.09 13.08 -11.93
C TYR A 107 -2.17 13.63 -13.35
N ASN A 108 -3.19 14.43 -13.65
CA ASN A 108 -3.47 15.01 -14.97
C ASN A 108 -3.89 13.96 -16.03
N LYS A 109 -5.19 13.97 -16.38
CA LYS A 109 -5.81 13.04 -17.34
C LYS A 109 -5.18 13.09 -18.75
N ASN A 110 -4.44 14.16 -19.08
CA ASN A 110 -3.78 14.31 -20.37
C ASN A 110 -2.45 13.55 -20.48
N LEU A 111 -1.92 13.01 -19.35
CA LEU A 111 -0.72 12.18 -19.38
C LEU A 111 -1.04 10.79 -19.94
N SER A 112 -0.08 10.22 -20.67
CA SER A 112 -0.23 8.90 -21.25
C SER A 112 -0.30 7.81 -20.16
N GLY A 113 -1.09 6.77 -20.41
CA GLY A 113 -1.20 5.61 -19.54
C GLY A 113 -2.56 4.92 -19.65
N ASN A 114 -2.60 3.62 -19.44
CA ASN A 114 -3.82 2.83 -19.54
C ASN A 114 -4.93 3.27 -18.56
N GLU A 115 -4.57 3.89 -17.45
CA GLU A 115 -5.56 4.38 -16.49
C GLU A 115 -6.23 5.69 -16.93
N ASN A 116 -5.61 6.44 -17.87
CA ASN A 116 -6.18 7.64 -18.47
C ASN A 116 -6.86 7.36 -19.82
N LEU A 117 -6.53 6.24 -20.46
CA LEU A 117 -7.20 5.76 -21.68
C LEU A 117 -7.10 4.24 -21.71
N ASN A 118 -8.12 3.57 -21.22
CA ASN A 118 -8.14 2.10 -21.24
C ASN A 118 -8.92 1.56 -22.44
N GLU A 119 -8.24 1.44 -23.58
CA GLU A 119 -8.82 0.90 -24.82
C GLU A 119 -9.37 -0.52 -24.64
N TYR A 120 -8.80 -1.31 -23.73
CA TYR A 120 -9.24 -2.68 -23.47
C TYR A 120 -10.73 -2.74 -23.09
N PHE A 121 -11.20 -1.83 -22.25
CA PHE A 121 -12.62 -1.75 -21.88
C PHE A 121 -13.45 -1.07 -22.96
N ILE A 122 -12.94 0.00 -23.58
CA ILE A 122 -13.68 0.74 -24.61
C ILE A 122 -14.02 -0.18 -25.77
N LYS A 123 -13.06 -0.93 -26.29
CA LYS A 123 -13.27 -1.89 -27.39
C LYS A 123 -14.20 -3.05 -27.01
N ARG A 124 -14.44 -3.27 -25.71
CA ARG A 124 -15.39 -4.24 -25.18
C ARG A 124 -16.74 -3.62 -24.76
N GLY A 125 -17.02 -2.42 -25.26
CA GLY A 125 -18.33 -1.77 -25.11
C GLY A 125 -18.55 -1.14 -23.74
N TYR A 126 -17.56 -0.44 -23.23
CA TYR A 126 -17.65 0.45 -22.08
C TYR A 126 -17.30 1.88 -22.50
N VAL A 127 -17.98 2.86 -21.94
CA VAL A 127 -17.49 4.23 -21.95
C VAL A 127 -16.47 4.38 -20.81
N HIS A 128 -15.30 4.95 -21.10
CA HIS A 128 -14.33 5.31 -20.08
C HIS A 128 -14.34 6.83 -19.88
N VAL A 129 -14.68 7.26 -18.68
CA VAL A 129 -14.67 8.68 -18.26
C VAL A 129 -13.51 8.89 -17.31
N VAL A 130 -12.58 9.77 -17.64
CA VAL A 130 -11.43 10.12 -16.82
C VAL A 130 -11.52 11.58 -16.43
N VAL A 131 -11.51 11.85 -15.12
CA VAL A 131 -11.73 13.20 -14.58
C VAL A 131 -10.51 13.63 -13.76
N ASP A 132 -9.97 14.81 -14.05
CA ASP A 132 -9.05 15.47 -13.13
C ASP A 132 -9.81 15.89 -11.86
N VAL A 133 -9.34 15.47 -10.67
CA VAL A 133 -9.95 15.92 -9.42
C VAL A 133 -9.77 17.43 -9.24
N ARG A 134 -10.60 18.06 -8.40
CA ARG A 134 -10.54 19.51 -8.16
C ARG A 134 -9.12 19.98 -7.83
N GLY A 135 -8.72 21.11 -8.44
CA GLY A 135 -7.41 21.73 -8.22
C GLY A 135 -6.24 20.98 -8.85
N THR A 136 -6.49 20.06 -9.79
CA THR A 136 -5.43 19.34 -10.52
C THR A 136 -5.69 19.31 -12.02
N GLY A 137 -4.65 19.05 -12.81
CA GLY A 137 -4.73 18.93 -14.26
C GLY A 137 -5.45 20.10 -14.93
N THR A 138 -6.59 19.82 -15.57
CA THR A 138 -7.40 20.82 -16.26
C THR A 138 -8.59 21.34 -15.41
N SER A 139 -8.85 20.71 -14.26
CA SER A 139 -9.96 21.03 -13.37
C SER A 139 -9.72 22.30 -12.56
N GLN A 140 -10.80 23.03 -12.29
CA GLN A 140 -10.81 24.19 -11.41
C GLN A 140 -10.81 23.78 -9.92
N GLY A 141 -10.82 24.76 -9.02
CA GLY A 141 -10.90 24.57 -7.59
C GLY A 141 -9.54 24.41 -6.92
N THR A 142 -9.56 23.92 -5.67
CA THR A 142 -8.36 23.74 -4.85
C THR A 142 -8.23 22.27 -4.45
N TRP A 143 -7.05 21.71 -4.63
CA TRP A 143 -6.75 20.34 -4.22
C TRP A 143 -6.51 20.26 -2.71
N ASP A 144 -7.34 19.48 -2.05
CA ASP A 144 -7.27 19.16 -0.61
C ASP A 144 -7.35 17.64 -0.41
N SER A 145 -6.60 16.91 -1.15
CA SER A 145 -6.47 15.44 -1.19
C SER A 145 -7.49 14.66 -0.34
N PHE A 146 -8.49 14.09 -0.96
CA PHE A 146 -9.60 13.39 -0.30
C PHE A 146 -10.42 14.25 0.69
N GLY A 147 -10.36 15.58 0.59
CA GLY A 147 -11.19 16.49 1.38
C GLY A 147 -12.68 16.35 1.09
N ILE A 148 -13.53 16.93 1.93
CA ILE A 148 -15.00 16.78 1.84
C ILE A 148 -15.52 17.13 0.45
N ALA A 149 -15.07 18.24 -0.14
CA ALA A 149 -15.54 18.67 -1.45
C ALA A 149 -15.20 17.66 -2.56
N GLU A 150 -14.01 17.07 -2.53
CA GLU A 150 -13.60 16.02 -3.48
C GLU A 150 -14.42 14.73 -3.30
N GLN A 151 -14.70 14.35 -2.06
CA GLN A 151 -15.55 13.17 -1.78
C GLN A 151 -16.95 13.35 -2.36
N GLU A 152 -17.53 14.55 -2.20
CA GLU A 152 -18.86 14.90 -2.74
C GLU A 152 -18.83 15.02 -4.28
N ASP A 153 -17.74 15.52 -4.88
CA ASP A 153 -17.55 15.50 -6.33
C ASP A 153 -17.64 14.09 -6.89
N GLY A 154 -17.02 13.12 -6.22
CA GLY A 154 -17.08 11.72 -6.65
C GLY A 154 -18.50 11.20 -6.80
N LYS A 155 -19.40 11.57 -5.88
CA LYS A 155 -20.82 11.26 -5.99
C LYS A 155 -21.45 11.91 -7.21
N GLU A 156 -21.26 13.22 -7.38
CA GLU A 156 -21.86 13.98 -8.48
C GLU A 156 -21.36 13.49 -9.85
N LEU A 157 -20.09 13.12 -9.95
CA LEU A 157 -19.50 12.57 -11.17
C LEU A 157 -20.14 11.23 -11.57
N VAL A 158 -20.37 10.33 -10.62
CA VAL A 158 -21.08 9.08 -10.89
C VAL A 158 -22.52 9.34 -11.35
N GLU A 159 -23.25 10.22 -10.66
CA GLU A 159 -24.63 10.56 -11.00
C GLU A 159 -24.70 11.26 -12.37
N TRP A 160 -23.77 12.18 -12.67
CA TRP A 160 -23.65 12.80 -13.98
C TRP A 160 -23.41 11.76 -15.09
N ALA A 161 -22.45 10.85 -14.90
CA ALA A 161 -22.12 9.83 -15.88
C ALA A 161 -23.28 8.86 -16.13
N ALA A 162 -24.02 8.51 -15.10
CA ALA A 162 -25.20 7.64 -15.21
C ALA A 162 -26.34 8.28 -16.01
N LEU A 163 -26.47 9.61 -15.99
CA LEU A 163 -27.54 10.35 -16.66
C LEU A 163 -27.25 10.71 -18.13
N GLN A 164 -26.05 10.45 -18.63
CA GLN A 164 -25.69 10.79 -19.98
C GLN A 164 -26.48 9.97 -21.03
N PRO A 165 -26.83 10.55 -22.19
CA PRO A 165 -27.60 9.85 -23.25
C PRO A 165 -26.91 8.57 -23.76
N TRP A 166 -25.60 8.51 -23.70
CA TRP A 166 -24.80 7.36 -24.10
C TRP A 166 -24.62 6.31 -22.99
N SER A 167 -25.09 6.59 -21.76
CA SER A 167 -24.96 5.71 -20.60
C SER A 167 -26.16 4.79 -20.44
N ASN A 168 -25.94 3.53 -20.04
CA ASN A 168 -27.01 2.63 -19.64
C ASN A 168 -27.46 2.81 -18.19
N GLY A 169 -26.99 3.86 -17.51
CA GLY A 169 -27.30 4.18 -16.13
C GLY A 169 -26.45 3.45 -15.09
N LYS A 170 -25.49 2.60 -15.48
CA LYS A 170 -24.60 1.89 -14.57
C LYS A 170 -23.17 2.34 -14.69
N VAL A 171 -22.55 2.66 -13.55
CA VAL A 171 -21.18 3.14 -13.42
C VAL A 171 -20.38 2.18 -12.54
N GLY A 172 -19.16 1.85 -12.98
CA GLY A 172 -18.14 1.16 -12.21
C GLY A 172 -16.97 2.09 -11.92
N LEU A 173 -16.34 1.96 -10.76
CA LEU A 173 -15.13 2.70 -10.42
C LEU A 173 -13.90 1.82 -10.66
N TYR A 174 -12.85 2.38 -11.29
CA TYR A 174 -11.62 1.68 -11.62
C TYR A 174 -10.40 2.60 -11.50
N GLY A 175 -9.29 2.03 -11.04
CA GLY A 175 -7.99 2.70 -10.99
C GLY A 175 -7.16 2.28 -9.80
N SER A 176 -5.89 2.73 -9.79
CA SER A 176 -4.90 2.40 -8.78
C SER A 176 -4.57 3.58 -7.88
N SER A 177 -4.00 3.27 -6.69
CA SER A 177 -3.44 4.28 -5.78
C SER A 177 -4.49 5.34 -5.41
N TYR A 178 -4.24 6.60 -5.63
CA TYR A 178 -5.22 7.68 -5.43
C TYR A 178 -6.58 7.38 -6.05
N ARG A 179 -6.57 6.87 -7.30
CA ARG A 179 -7.77 6.50 -8.07
C ARG A 179 -8.49 5.28 -7.50
N ALA A 180 -7.84 4.51 -6.63
CA ALA A 180 -8.45 3.43 -5.86
C ALA A 180 -9.01 3.93 -4.52
N ILE A 181 -8.29 4.85 -3.87
CA ILE A 181 -8.64 5.41 -2.57
C ILE A 181 -9.94 6.20 -2.66
N ASN A 182 -10.07 7.09 -3.67
CA ASN A 182 -11.26 7.91 -3.84
C ASN A 182 -12.53 7.09 -4.18
N GLN A 183 -12.40 5.84 -4.66
CA GLN A 183 -13.54 4.95 -4.87
C GLN A 183 -14.31 4.66 -3.57
N PHE A 184 -13.60 4.51 -2.45
CA PHE A 184 -14.23 4.25 -1.14
C PHE A 184 -15.06 5.45 -0.68
N PHE A 185 -14.53 6.66 -0.80
CA PHE A 185 -15.25 7.89 -0.46
C PHE A 185 -16.46 8.11 -1.36
N THR A 186 -16.28 7.92 -2.66
CA THR A 186 -17.38 7.98 -3.64
C THR A 186 -18.48 6.95 -3.31
N ALA A 187 -18.11 5.68 -3.08
CA ALA A 187 -19.06 4.62 -2.81
C ALA A 187 -19.80 4.79 -1.48
N ALA A 188 -19.15 5.36 -0.46
CA ALA A 188 -19.75 5.66 0.84
C ALA A 188 -20.86 6.73 0.76
N GLN A 189 -20.86 7.57 -0.28
CA GLN A 189 -21.90 8.59 -0.54
C GLN A 189 -23.15 8.01 -1.22
N HIS A 190 -23.17 6.70 -1.55
CA HIS A 190 -24.28 6.02 -2.22
C HIS A 190 -24.79 6.71 -3.51
N PRO A 191 -23.93 7.08 -4.47
CA PRO A 191 -24.39 7.74 -5.69
C PRO A 191 -25.32 6.83 -6.51
N LYS A 192 -26.37 7.44 -7.09
CA LYS A 192 -27.25 6.71 -8.00
C LYS A 192 -26.50 6.28 -9.25
N GLY A 193 -26.65 5.00 -9.63
CA GLY A 193 -25.97 4.44 -10.80
C GLY A 193 -24.68 3.70 -10.47
N LEU A 194 -24.04 3.88 -9.31
CA LEU A 194 -22.87 3.10 -8.93
C LEU A 194 -23.24 1.62 -8.75
N ALA A 195 -22.56 0.72 -9.48
CA ALA A 195 -22.88 -0.70 -9.51
C ALA A 195 -21.75 -1.61 -9.01
N ALA A 196 -20.50 -1.20 -9.12
CA ALA A 196 -19.34 -1.96 -8.63
C ALA A 196 -18.10 -1.07 -8.53
N MET A 197 -17.09 -1.54 -7.78
CA MET A 197 -15.77 -0.90 -7.72
C MET A 197 -14.65 -1.93 -7.82
N PHE A 198 -13.49 -1.48 -8.34
CA PHE A 198 -12.30 -2.30 -8.51
C PHE A 198 -11.05 -1.49 -8.09
N PRO A 199 -10.85 -1.30 -6.77
CA PRO A 199 -9.69 -0.55 -6.26
C PRO A 199 -8.41 -1.40 -6.31
N VAL A 200 -7.39 -0.86 -6.98
CA VAL A 200 -6.06 -1.45 -7.08
C VAL A 200 -5.10 -0.68 -6.18
N VAL A 201 -4.45 -1.35 -5.26
CA VAL A 201 -3.53 -0.81 -4.24
C VAL A 201 -4.07 0.44 -3.53
N PRO A 202 -5.20 0.32 -2.80
CA PRO A 202 -5.76 1.42 -2.01
C PRO A 202 -5.17 1.49 -0.60
N MET A 203 -4.92 2.69 -0.06
CA MET A 203 -4.69 2.84 1.39
C MET A 203 -6.00 2.67 2.17
N ALA A 204 -5.89 2.28 3.45
CA ALA A 204 -7.00 2.31 4.39
C ALA A 204 -6.95 3.52 5.32
N ASP A 205 -5.78 3.95 5.74
CA ASP A 205 -5.57 4.93 6.81
C ASP A 205 -4.51 5.96 6.40
N MET A 206 -4.92 7.23 6.28
CA MET A 206 -4.04 8.32 5.85
C MET A 206 -2.81 8.48 6.76
N TYR A 207 -3.01 8.32 8.08
CA TYR A 207 -1.91 8.44 9.04
C TYR A 207 -0.96 7.24 8.94
N ARG A 208 -1.49 6.01 9.09
CA ARG A 208 -0.69 4.79 9.27
C ARG A 208 -0.13 4.20 7.98
N ASP A 209 -0.80 4.46 6.84
CA ASP A 209 -0.43 3.84 5.57
C ASP A 209 0.33 4.81 4.64
N ILE A 210 0.27 6.14 4.84
CA ILE A 210 0.87 7.08 3.89
C ILE A 210 1.74 8.16 4.53
N VAL A 211 1.27 8.83 5.60
CA VAL A 211 2.01 9.98 6.18
C VAL A 211 3.05 9.53 7.18
N MET A 212 2.66 8.59 8.05
CA MET A 212 3.49 8.16 9.18
C MET A 212 3.57 6.63 9.26
N SER A 213 4.69 6.11 9.72
CA SER A 213 4.89 4.71 10.09
C SER A 213 5.41 4.63 11.52
N GLY A 214 4.59 4.11 12.46
CA GLY A 214 4.96 4.01 13.87
C GLY A 214 5.34 5.35 14.52
N GLY A 215 4.77 6.46 14.05
CA GLY A 215 5.09 7.81 14.50
C GLY A 215 6.24 8.50 13.75
N ASN A 216 6.88 7.82 12.78
CA ASN A 216 7.90 8.40 11.89
C ASN A 216 7.27 8.89 10.58
N VAL A 217 7.76 10.01 10.05
CA VAL A 217 7.32 10.57 8.76
C VAL A 217 7.84 9.70 7.61
N ASN A 218 6.98 9.33 6.67
CA ASN A 218 7.34 8.54 5.48
C ASN A 218 8.04 9.41 4.43
N THR A 219 9.30 9.73 4.70
CA THR A 219 10.14 10.64 3.89
C THR A 219 10.54 10.04 2.54
N GLY A 220 10.48 8.73 2.37
CA GLY A 220 10.72 8.05 1.10
C GLY A 220 9.63 8.27 0.07
N PHE A 221 8.39 8.45 0.51
CA PHE A 221 7.21 8.54 -0.37
C PHE A 221 6.58 9.93 -0.42
N ILE A 222 6.25 10.53 0.73
CA ILE A 222 5.43 11.77 0.79
C ILE A 222 5.99 12.91 -0.06
N PRO A 223 7.28 13.27 0.02
CA PRO A 223 7.81 14.36 -0.80
C PRO A 223 7.75 14.06 -2.31
N LEU A 224 7.95 12.79 -2.69
CA LEU A 224 7.87 12.37 -4.09
C LEU A 224 6.45 12.49 -4.63
N TRP A 225 5.47 12.01 -3.89
CA TRP A 225 4.06 12.06 -4.26
C TRP A 225 3.52 13.49 -4.33
N LEU A 226 3.76 14.31 -3.31
CA LEU A 226 3.34 15.72 -3.32
C LEU A 226 4.01 16.49 -4.47
N GLY A 227 5.28 16.22 -4.73
CA GLY A 227 6.02 16.80 -5.88
C GLY A 227 5.42 16.36 -7.21
N LEU A 228 5.01 15.11 -7.37
CA LEU A 228 4.37 14.58 -8.57
C LEU A 228 3.04 15.31 -8.85
N VAL A 229 2.13 15.35 -7.86
CA VAL A 229 0.82 16.01 -8.02
C VAL A 229 1.00 17.50 -8.33
N THR A 230 1.92 18.18 -7.62
CA THR A 230 2.21 19.60 -7.89
C THR A 230 2.70 19.81 -9.32
N THR A 231 3.67 19.02 -9.76
CA THR A 231 4.27 19.16 -11.10
C THR A 231 3.25 18.88 -12.20
N THR A 232 2.49 17.80 -12.07
CA THR A 232 1.47 17.44 -13.08
C THR A 232 0.30 18.40 -13.09
N GLY A 233 -0.03 19.01 -11.95
CA GLY A 233 -1.05 20.06 -11.85
C GLY A 233 -0.66 21.40 -12.52
N LEU A 234 0.65 21.64 -12.72
CA LEU A 234 1.16 22.84 -13.38
C LEU A 234 1.37 22.67 -14.89
N LEU A 235 1.11 21.49 -15.45
CA LEU A 235 1.18 21.27 -16.89
C LEU A 235 0.06 22.08 -17.61
N PRO A 236 0.37 22.70 -18.76
CA PRO A 236 -0.61 23.47 -19.50
C PRO A 236 -1.84 22.63 -19.92
N PRO A 237 -3.07 23.12 -19.69
CA PRO A 237 -4.29 22.50 -20.23
C PRO A 237 -4.25 22.34 -21.75
N THR A 238 -4.97 21.34 -22.28
CA THR A 238 -5.00 21.06 -23.72
C THR A 238 -5.57 22.23 -24.54
N TYR A 239 -6.47 23.01 -23.96
CA TYR A 239 -7.08 24.19 -24.58
C TYR A 239 -6.25 25.47 -24.45
N THR A 240 -4.98 25.41 -24.02
CA THR A 240 -4.12 26.61 -23.82
C THR A 240 -4.02 27.50 -25.06
N LEU A 241 -4.03 26.90 -26.25
CA LEU A 241 -3.97 27.70 -27.51
C LEU A 241 -5.31 28.31 -27.89
N SER A 242 -6.44 27.69 -27.54
CA SER A 242 -7.78 28.19 -27.86
C SER A 242 -8.35 29.14 -26.80
N ASP A 243 -7.96 28.95 -25.52
CA ASP A 243 -8.34 29.84 -24.41
C ASP A 243 -7.15 30.04 -23.45
N PRO A 244 -6.17 30.88 -23.81
CA PRO A 244 -4.99 31.11 -22.99
C PRO A 244 -5.28 31.80 -21.65
N VAL A 245 -6.36 32.55 -21.56
CA VAL A 245 -6.73 33.27 -20.32
C VAL A 245 -7.25 32.28 -19.28
N GLN A 246 -8.16 31.41 -19.68
CA GLN A 246 -8.67 30.36 -18.79
C GLN A 246 -7.52 29.40 -18.37
N ALA A 247 -6.66 29.00 -19.31
CA ALA A 247 -5.52 28.14 -19.03
C ALA A 247 -4.55 28.76 -18.02
N ALA A 248 -4.19 30.04 -18.21
CA ALA A 248 -3.36 30.78 -17.27
C ALA A 248 -4.01 30.87 -15.88
N GLY A 249 -5.33 31.13 -15.83
CA GLY A 249 -6.09 31.15 -14.57
C GLY A 249 -6.00 29.85 -13.79
N VAL A 250 -6.14 28.69 -14.45
CA VAL A 250 -6.00 27.36 -13.84
C VAL A 250 -4.59 27.15 -13.31
N ILE A 251 -3.55 27.41 -14.09
CA ILE A 251 -2.15 27.24 -13.69
C ILE A 251 -1.80 28.13 -12.49
N ILE A 252 -2.21 29.41 -12.50
CA ILE A 252 -1.97 30.37 -11.40
C ILE A 252 -2.68 29.88 -10.12
N ASN A 253 -3.92 29.40 -10.23
CA ASN A 253 -4.66 28.84 -9.10
C ASN A 253 -3.92 27.63 -8.52
N HIS A 254 -3.50 26.66 -9.38
CA HIS A 254 -2.78 25.48 -8.94
C HIS A 254 -1.41 25.82 -8.31
N ALA A 255 -0.70 26.81 -8.82
CA ALA A 255 0.54 27.29 -8.20
C ALA A 255 0.28 27.91 -6.81
N GLY A 256 -0.78 28.73 -6.71
CA GLY A 256 -1.14 29.42 -5.46
C GLY A 256 -1.56 28.46 -4.33
N GLN A 257 -2.22 27.37 -4.65
CA GLN A 257 -2.72 26.40 -3.65
C GLN A 257 -1.63 25.50 -3.05
N THR A 258 -0.40 25.47 -3.61
CA THR A 258 0.69 24.60 -3.09
C THR A 258 1.07 24.91 -1.64
N SER A 259 0.82 26.14 -1.17
CA SER A 259 1.00 26.55 0.23
C SER A 259 -0.06 25.96 1.18
N GLY A 260 -1.14 25.40 0.64
CA GLY A 260 -2.21 24.74 1.40
C GLY A 260 -1.86 23.33 1.84
N PHE A 261 -2.57 22.33 1.30
CA PHE A 261 -2.45 20.93 1.73
C PHE A 261 -1.02 20.39 1.58
N GLN A 262 -0.34 20.60 0.43
CA GLN A 262 0.97 19.99 0.17
C GLN A 262 2.03 20.45 1.18
N THR A 263 2.24 21.77 1.29
CA THR A 263 3.25 22.33 2.19
C THR A 263 2.91 22.06 3.64
N ASN A 264 1.62 22.21 4.00
CA ASN A 264 1.18 22.00 5.38
C ASN A 264 1.34 20.53 5.81
N THR A 265 1.00 19.57 4.98
CA THR A 265 1.16 18.14 5.30
C THR A 265 2.63 17.82 5.57
N LEU A 266 3.54 18.21 4.67
CA LEU A 266 4.96 17.91 4.82
C LEU A 266 5.59 18.68 6.00
N ALA A 267 5.36 19.98 6.07
CA ALA A 267 5.95 20.81 7.14
C ALA A 267 5.43 20.42 8.52
N SER A 268 4.10 20.23 8.64
CA SER A 268 3.46 19.87 9.90
C SER A 268 3.91 18.49 10.41
N SER A 269 4.00 17.47 9.54
CA SER A 269 4.51 16.16 9.95
C SER A 269 5.97 16.21 10.38
N LEU A 270 6.82 16.94 9.66
CA LEU A 270 8.25 17.07 10.00
C LEU A 270 8.50 17.89 11.28
N THR A 271 7.68 18.91 11.56
CA THR A 271 7.90 19.79 12.70
C THR A 271 7.13 19.41 13.97
N GLY A 272 6.45 18.26 13.99
CA GLY A 272 5.62 17.82 15.12
C GLY A 272 4.29 18.56 15.24
N GLY A 273 3.77 19.11 14.13
CA GLY A 273 2.46 19.74 14.05
C GLY A 273 1.31 18.74 13.93
N SER A 274 0.13 19.20 13.45
CA SER A 274 -1.10 18.41 13.44
C SER A 274 -1.02 17.11 12.63
N PHE A 275 -0.27 17.08 11.53
CA PHE A 275 -0.08 15.88 10.71
C PHE A 275 0.96 14.88 11.28
N ALA A 276 1.67 15.25 12.35
CA ALA A 276 2.52 14.31 13.09
C ALA A 276 1.71 13.39 14.02
N TYR A 277 0.42 13.65 14.18
CA TYR A 277 -0.48 12.89 15.05
C TYR A 277 -1.72 12.43 14.28
N ASP A 278 -2.25 11.28 14.69
CA ASP A 278 -3.54 10.79 14.18
C ASP A 278 -4.69 11.63 14.75
N GLY A 279 -5.42 12.30 13.87
CA GLY A 279 -6.45 13.24 14.26
C GLY A 279 -7.44 13.49 13.13
N GLN A 280 -8.32 14.47 13.32
CA GLN A 280 -9.45 14.75 12.43
C GLN A 280 -9.04 14.89 10.95
N SER A 281 -7.89 15.52 10.67
CA SER A 281 -7.40 15.70 9.30
C SER A 281 -7.07 14.37 8.62
N ALA A 282 -6.50 13.41 9.36
CA ALA A 282 -6.22 12.07 8.86
C ALA A 282 -7.49 11.21 8.79
N TRP A 283 -8.34 11.26 9.80
CA TRP A 283 -9.60 10.49 9.83
C TRP A 283 -10.51 10.81 8.66
N LEU A 284 -10.68 12.11 8.35
CA LEU A 284 -11.46 12.56 7.20
C LEU A 284 -10.99 11.95 5.88
N ARG A 285 -9.69 11.68 5.75
CA ARG A 285 -9.02 11.22 4.53
C ARG A 285 -8.70 9.71 4.54
N SER A 286 -9.27 8.98 5.48
CA SER A 286 -9.00 7.55 5.68
C SER A 286 -10.21 6.70 5.33
N PRO A 287 -10.15 5.89 4.26
CA PRO A 287 -11.24 4.98 3.86
C PRO A 287 -11.74 4.08 4.97
N ILE A 288 -10.89 3.69 5.92
CA ILE A 288 -11.23 2.79 7.02
C ILE A 288 -12.39 3.30 7.90
N TYR A 289 -12.64 4.62 7.93
CA TYR A 289 -13.71 5.24 8.69
C TYR A 289 -15.03 5.38 7.92
N VAL A 290 -15.01 5.15 6.59
CA VAL A 290 -16.21 5.24 5.76
C VAL A 290 -16.55 3.91 5.05
N VAL A 291 -15.65 2.93 5.06
CA VAL A 291 -15.82 1.65 4.35
C VAL A 291 -17.06 0.88 4.80
N ASP A 292 -17.51 1.03 6.04
CA ASP A 292 -18.74 0.40 6.57
C ASP A 292 -20.01 0.91 5.87
N GLN A 293 -19.93 2.04 5.18
CA GLN A 293 -21.02 2.60 4.37
C GLN A 293 -21.02 2.07 2.94
N VAL A 294 -19.96 1.45 2.45
CA VAL A 294 -19.90 0.88 1.09
C VAL A 294 -20.86 -0.29 0.97
N LYS A 295 -21.71 -0.29 -0.08
CA LYS A 295 -22.75 -1.31 -0.31
C LYS A 295 -22.63 -2.01 -1.67
N VAL A 296 -21.79 -1.50 -2.57
CA VAL A 296 -21.57 -2.08 -3.90
C VAL A 296 -20.47 -3.14 -3.88
N PRO A 297 -20.54 -4.15 -4.75
CA PRO A 297 -19.49 -5.16 -4.89
C PRO A 297 -18.11 -4.53 -5.13
N ALA A 298 -17.09 -5.05 -4.43
CA ALA A 298 -15.73 -4.53 -4.47
C ALA A 298 -14.70 -5.63 -4.72
N PHE A 299 -13.78 -5.42 -5.65
CA PHE A 299 -12.64 -6.29 -5.87
C PHE A 299 -11.36 -5.56 -5.45
N VAL A 300 -10.77 -5.92 -4.32
CA VAL A 300 -9.58 -5.26 -3.76
C VAL A 300 -8.33 -5.96 -4.25
N VAL A 301 -7.40 -5.20 -4.81
CA VAL A 301 -6.08 -5.69 -5.22
C VAL A 301 -5.02 -5.03 -4.35
N GLY A 302 -4.06 -5.81 -3.84
CA GLY A 302 -2.99 -5.35 -2.96
C GLY A 302 -1.62 -5.94 -3.29
N GLY A 303 -0.59 -5.50 -2.56
CA GLY A 303 0.79 -5.98 -2.75
C GLY A 303 1.53 -6.22 -1.44
N LEU A 304 2.29 -7.33 -1.37
CA LEU A 304 3.10 -7.69 -0.18
C LEU A 304 4.28 -6.74 0.07
N HIS A 305 4.65 -5.95 -0.93
CA HIS A 305 5.67 -4.89 -0.84
C HIS A 305 5.13 -3.55 -1.37
N ASP A 306 3.79 -3.40 -1.42
CA ASP A 306 3.14 -2.12 -1.69
C ASP A 306 3.26 -1.20 -0.46
N ILE A 307 3.29 0.11 -0.67
CA ILE A 307 3.29 1.09 0.42
C ILE A 307 2.02 1.01 1.27
N PHE A 308 0.92 0.47 0.71
CA PHE A 308 -0.37 0.28 1.38
C PHE A 308 -0.62 -1.17 1.86
N GLN A 309 0.40 -2.01 1.85
CA GLN A 309 0.39 -3.42 2.29
C GLN A 309 -0.44 -3.67 3.57
N ARG A 310 -0.40 -2.72 4.51
CA ARG A 310 -1.14 -2.79 5.76
C ARG A 310 -2.64 -2.60 5.56
N GLY A 311 -3.04 -1.67 4.71
CA GLY A 311 -4.41 -1.17 4.59
C GLY A 311 -5.33 -2.04 3.75
N GLU A 312 -4.82 -2.62 2.68
CA GLU A 312 -5.59 -3.35 1.68
C GLU A 312 -6.39 -4.53 2.27
N PRO A 313 -5.78 -5.42 3.08
CA PRO A 313 -6.52 -6.50 3.71
C PRO A 313 -7.49 -6.02 4.80
N LEU A 314 -7.23 -4.89 5.46
CA LEU A 314 -8.18 -4.31 6.43
C LEU A 314 -9.45 -3.80 5.74
N LEU A 315 -9.32 -3.18 4.56
CA LEU A 315 -10.47 -2.77 3.75
C LEU A 315 -11.30 -3.98 3.31
N TYR A 316 -10.64 -5.05 2.84
CA TYR A 316 -11.32 -6.30 2.48
C TYR A 316 -12.13 -6.87 3.65
N GLU A 317 -11.53 -6.96 4.85
CA GLU A 317 -12.20 -7.48 6.04
C GLU A 317 -13.44 -6.66 6.41
N LYS A 318 -13.30 -5.33 6.40
CA LYS A 318 -14.41 -4.42 6.71
C LYS A 318 -15.54 -4.55 5.70
N LEU A 319 -15.25 -4.59 4.40
CA LEU A 319 -16.24 -4.84 3.35
C LEU A 319 -16.96 -6.17 3.56
N LYS A 320 -16.19 -7.23 3.84
CA LYS A 320 -16.76 -8.57 4.07
C LYS A 320 -17.64 -8.62 5.33
N ALA A 321 -17.16 -8.04 6.43
CA ALA A 321 -17.92 -7.94 7.68
C ALA A 321 -19.24 -7.15 7.49
N ASN A 322 -19.25 -6.19 6.58
CA ASN A 322 -20.41 -5.38 6.21
C ASN A 322 -21.35 -6.06 5.19
N GLY A 323 -21.09 -7.33 4.84
CA GLY A 323 -21.91 -8.12 3.91
C GLY A 323 -21.73 -7.77 2.43
N VAL A 324 -20.71 -6.98 2.10
CA VAL A 324 -20.39 -6.64 0.70
C VAL A 324 -19.79 -7.86 0.00
N LYS A 325 -20.24 -8.13 -1.22
CA LYS A 325 -19.56 -9.11 -2.10
C LYS A 325 -18.18 -8.58 -2.42
N THR A 326 -17.16 -9.21 -1.87
CA THR A 326 -15.79 -8.73 -2.00
C THR A 326 -14.80 -9.86 -2.25
N LYS A 327 -13.72 -9.55 -2.99
CA LYS A 327 -12.59 -10.42 -3.27
C LYS A 327 -11.30 -9.69 -2.93
N LEU A 328 -10.23 -10.45 -2.62
CA LEU A 328 -8.91 -9.91 -2.35
C LEU A 328 -7.85 -10.67 -3.16
N LEU A 329 -7.06 -9.92 -3.91
CA LEU A 329 -5.88 -10.43 -4.63
C LEU A 329 -4.64 -9.66 -4.16
N VAL A 330 -3.66 -10.36 -3.59
CA VAL A 330 -2.41 -9.73 -3.10
C VAL A 330 -1.21 -10.37 -3.79
N GLY A 331 -0.46 -9.59 -4.54
CA GLY A 331 0.71 -10.07 -5.27
C GLY A 331 2.05 -9.73 -4.59
N ASN A 332 3.14 -10.25 -5.14
CA ASN A 332 4.49 -9.87 -4.77
C ASN A 332 4.90 -8.60 -5.53
N TRP A 333 4.25 -7.51 -5.23
CA TRP A 333 4.40 -6.24 -5.95
C TRP A 333 4.81 -5.11 -5.01
N THR A 334 5.56 -4.18 -5.58
CA THR A 334 5.68 -2.81 -5.08
C THR A 334 4.57 -1.95 -5.69
N HIS A 335 4.48 -0.69 -5.27
CA HIS A 335 3.48 0.25 -5.79
C HIS A 335 3.62 0.56 -7.30
N GLY A 336 4.81 0.30 -7.88
CA GLY A 336 5.11 0.59 -9.29
C GLY A 336 4.87 -0.58 -10.26
N ASP A 337 4.71 -1.81 -9.79
CA ASP A 337 4.66 -3.01 -10.63
C ASP A 337 3.48 -3.96 -10.34
N TYR A 338 2.40 -3.43 -9.72
CA TYR A 338 1.19 -4.21 -9.42
C TYR A 338 0.63 -4.92 -10.66
N GLY A 339 0.10 -6.12 -10.46
CA GLY A 339 -0.46 -6.97 -11.53
C GLY A 339 0.56 -7.79 -12.30
N SER A 340 1.87 -7.63 -12.02
CA SER A 340 2.90 -8.44 -12.68
C SER A 340 2.85 -9.91 -12.25
N GLY A 341 3.24 -10.82 -13.15
CA GLY A 341 3.40 -12.25 -12.85
C GLY A 341 2.11 -13.10 -12.80
N LEU A 342 0.93 -12.50 -12.80
CA LEU A 342 -0.36 -13.22 -12.73
C LEU A 342 -0.51 -14.35 -13.75
N PRO A 343 -0.23 -14.15 -15.06
CA PRO A 343 -0.39 -15.22 -16.05
C PRO A 343 0.53 -16.43 -15.86
N ALA A 344 1.66 -16.26 -15.17
CA ALA A 344 2.58 -17.37 -14.87
C ALA A 344 1.93 -18.42 -13.95
N ASP A 345 0.98 -18.02 -13.11
CA ASP A 345 0.21 -18.89 -12.22
C ASP A 345 -1.22 -19.13 -12.72
N ASN A 346 -1.45 -18.96 -14.01
CA ASN A 346 -2.77 -19.13 -14.66
C ASN A 346 -3.86 -18.20 -14.08
N ILE A 347 -3.47 -17.07 -13.49
CA ILE A 347 -4.39 -16.02 -13.05
C ILE A 347 -4.52 -15.01 -14.20
N PRO A 348 -5.74 -14.61 -14.57
CA PRO A 348 -5.95 -13.60 -15.61
C PRO A 348 -5.29 -12.26 -15.23
N THR A 349 -4.97 -11.42 -16.20
CA THR A 349 -4.46 -10.06 -15.95
C THR A 349 -5.50 -9.23 -15.18
N LEU A 350 -5.07 -8.13 -14.55
CA LEU A 350 -6.00 -7.27 -13.81
C LEU A 350 -7.13 -6.74 -14.70
N ASP A 351 -6.85 -6.36 -15.95
CA ASP A 351 -7.87 -5.91 -16.89
C ASP A 351 -8.88 -7.02 -17.23
N GLN A 352 -8.43 -8.26 -17.38
CA GLN A 352 -9.31 -9.42 -17.62
C GLN A 352 -10.17 -9.74 -16.39
N ILE A 353 -9.61 -9.65 -15.19
CA ILE A 353 -10.36 -9.83 -13.94
C ILE A 353 -11.41 -8.72 -13.79
N ALA A 354 -11.00 -7.46 -14.01
CA ALA A 354 -11.91 -6.32 -13.94
C ALA A 354 -12.99 -6.39 -15.04
N LEU A 355 -12.67 -6.85 -16.24
CA LEU A 355 -13.67 -7.10 -17.30
C LEU A 355 -14.73 -8.08 -16.84
N LYS A 356 -14.34 -9.26 -16.29
CA LYS A 356 -15.27 -10.27 -15.74
C LYS A 356 -16.17 -9.67 -14.67
N TRP A 357 -15.56 -8.86 -13.75
CA TRP A 357 -16.26 -8.17 -12.69
C TRP A 357 -17.30 -7.18 -13.21
N PHE A 358 -16.91 -6.31 -14.13
CA PHE A 358 -17.80 -5.29 -14.70
C PHE A 358 -18.83 -5.86 -15.66
N ASP A 359 -18.51 -6.90 -16.43
CA ASP A 359 -19.50 -7.60 -17.26
C ASP A 359 -20.64 -8.17 -16.41
N LYS A 360 -20.33 -8.66 -15.18
CA LYS A 360 -21.37 -9.12 -14.22
C LYS A 360 -22.23 -7.96 -13.73
N TYR A 361 -21.60 -6.95 -13.17
CA TYR A 361 -22.34 -5.95 -12.37
C TYR A 361 -22.88 -4.77 -13.21
N LEU A 362 -22.19 -4.39 -14.29
CA LEU A 362 -22.58 -3.25 -15.10
C LEU A 362 -23.38 -3.67 -16.35
N LYS A 363 -23.05 -4.82 -16.95
CA LYS A 363 -23.79 -5.34 -18.11
C LYS A 363 -24.85 -6.38 -17.73
N GLY A 364 -24.82 -6.93 -16.51
CA GLY A 364 -25.74 -7.97 -16.07
C GLY A 364 -25.53 -9.31 -16.80
N MET A 365 -24.33 -9.54 -17.33
CA MET A 365 -24.03 -10.76 -18.04
C MET A 365 -24.00 -11.98 -17.09
N SER A 366 -24.38 -13.14 -17.63
CA SER A 366 -24.32 -14.40 -16.90
C SER A 366 -22.88 -14.94 -16.86
N VAL A 367 -22.00 -14.24 -16.10
CA VAL A 367 -20.62 -14.66 -15.84
C VAL A 367 -20.46 -15.01 -14.38
N ASP A 368 -19.72 -16.10 -14.14
CA ASP A 368 -19.53 -16.62 -12.79
C ASP A 368 -18.38 -15.91 -12.07
N VAL A 369 -18.71 -14.84 -11.35
CA VAL A 369 -17.78 -14.14 -10.46
C VAL A 369 -17.73 -14.76 -9.05
N GLU A 370 -18.72 -15.59 -8.71
CA GLU A 370 -18.81 -16.27 -7.42
C GLU A 370 -17.72 -17.36 -7.32
N ASN A 371 -17.34 -17.98 -8.46
CA ASN A 371 -16.27 -18.96 -8.53
C ASN A 371 -14.85 -18.35 -8.42
N ILE A 372 -14.70 -17.02 -8.56
CA ILE A 372 -13.44 -16.36 -8.27
C ILE A 372 -13.08 -16.60 -6.79
N PRO A 373 -11.85 -17.04 -6.45
CA PRO A 373 -11.45 -17.24 -5.07
C PRO A 373 -11.65 -16.00 -4.21
N ASP A 374 -12.06 -16.18 -2.96
CA ASP A 374 -12.33 -15.04 -2.05
C ASP A 374 -11.05 -14.29 -1.70
N VAL A 375 -9.97 -15.04 -1.47
CA VAL A 375 -8.63 -14.50 -1.24
C VAL A 375 -7.62 -15.28 -2.06
N THR A 376 -6.78 -14.57 -2.80
CA THR A 376 -5.61 -15.11 -3.48
C THR A 376 -4.40 -14.28 -3.07
N GLN A 377 -3.35 -14.91 -2.54
CA GLN A 377 -2.13 -14.23 -2.16
C GLN A 377 -0.90 -14.93 -2.72
N PHE A 378 0.08 -14.13 -3.13
CA PHE A 378 1.40 -14.66 -3.44
C PHE A 378 2.08 -15.19 -2.17
N LEU A 379 2.73 -16.34 -2.25
CA LEU A 379 3.50 -16.93 -1.16
C LEU A 379 5.00 -16.64 -1.37
N LEU A 380 5.53 -15.69 -0.61
CA LEU A 380 6.97 -15.40 -0.60
C LEU A 380 7.76 -16.64 -0.19
N GLY A 381 8.90 -16.88 -0.82
CA GLY A 381 9.72 -18.07 -0.61
C GLY A 381 9.27 -19.31 -1.40
N ASP A 382 8.01 -19.38 -1.83
CA ASP A 382 7.50 -20.43 -2.73
C ASP A 382 7.46 -19.97 -4.19
N GLY A 383 7.18 -18.68 -4.40
CA GLY A 383 7.21 -18.07 -5.72
C GLY A 383 5.91 -18.18 -6.51
N HIS A 384 4.81 -18.62 -5.90
CA HIS A 384 3.51 -18.85 -6.53
C HIS A 384 2.35 -18.23 -5.76
N PHE A 385 1.26 -17.90 -6.47
CA PHE A 385 0.01 -17.50 -5.86
C PHE A 385 -0.72 -18.71 -5.25
N GLN A 386 -1.35 -18.50 -4.11
CA GLN A 386 -2.15 -19.49 -3.42
C GLN A 386 -3.54 -18.95 -3.10
N VAL A 387 -4.55 -19.80 -3.33
CA VAL A 387 -5.92 -19.56 -2.90
C VAL A 387 -6.04 -19.81 -1.41
N GLN A 388 -6.74 -18.94 -0.70
CA GLN A 388 -6.96 -19.01 0.74
C GLN A 388 -8.45 -18.87 1.06
N PRO A 389 -8.92 -19.50 2.18
CA PRO A 389 -10.34 -19.44 2.56
C PRO A 389 -10.77 -18.06 3.07
N GLY A 390 -9.82 -17.19 3.42
CA GLY A 390 -10.06 -15.85 3.94
C GLY A 390 -8.78 -15.18 4.40
N TRP A 391 -8.92 -13.95 4.87
CA TRP A 391 -7.83 -13.21 5.49
C TRP A 391 -8.30 -12.66 6.84
N PRO A 392 -7.48 -12.73 7.94
CA PRO A 392 -6.28 -13.56 8.05
C PRO A 392 -6.55 -15.05 7.77
N HIS A 393 -5.51 -15.82 7.50
CA HIS A 393 -5.68 -17.24 7.20
C HIS A 393 -6.34 -17.99 8.37
N ALA A 394 -7.47 -18.68 8.14
CA ALA A 394 -8.30 -19.27 9.20
C ALA A 394 -7.59 -20.32 10.06
N LYS A 395 -6.53 -20.97 9.52
CA LYS A 395 -5.70 -21.95 10.26
C LYS A 395 -4.49 -21.31 10.95
N ALA A 396 -4.33 -19.98 10.86
CA ALA A 396 -3.20 -19.34 11.53
C ALA A 396 -3.30 -19.48 13.06
N GLN A 397 -2.21 -19.87 13.66
CA GLN A 397 -2.03 -19.97 15.12
C GLN A 397 -0.93 -19.00 15.55
N ALA A 398 -1.11 -18.31 16.66
CA ALA A 398 -0.07 -17.45 17.19
C ALA A 398 1.06 -18.30 17.77
N GLU A 399 2.25 -18.17 17.22
CA GLU A 399 3.47 -18.77 17.77
C GLU A 399 4.44 -17.69 18.22
N LYS A 400 4.87 -17.79 19.48
CA LYS A 400 5.79 -16.83 20.09
C LYS A 400 7.22 -17.32 20.03
N TYR A 401 8.11 -16.44 19.59
CA TYR A 401 9.56 -16.64 19.61
C TYR A 401 10.19 -15.56 20.48
N TYR A 402 11.06 -15.94 21.40
CA TYR A 402 11.78 -15.04 22.28
C TYR A 402 13.14 -14.66 21.72
N LEU A 403 13.49 -13.39 21.87
CA LEU A 403 14.83 -12.90 21.67
C LEU A 403 15.70 -13.38 22.83
N ARG A 404 16.89 -13.88 22.54
CA ARG A 404 17.80 -14.46 23.56
C ARG A 404 19.22 -13.97 23.36
N SER A 405 20.00 -13.95 24.44
CA SER A 405 21.44 -13.67 24.38
C SER A 405 22.15 -14.59 23.38
N GLY A 406 23.23 -14.08 22.76
CA GLY A 406 23.91 -14.78 21.67
C GLY A 406 23.17 -14.76 20.35
N ASN A 407 22.33 -13.74 20.11
CA ASN A 407 21.64 -13.50 18.85
C ASN A 407 20.68 -14.63 18.43
N GLN A 408 20.11 -15.31 19.41
CA GLN A 408 19.21 -16.44 19.18
C GLN A 408 17.74 -16.02 19.18
N LEU A 409 16.95 -16.62 18.31
CA LEU A 409 15.49 -16.52 18.26
C LEU A 409 14.91 -17.93 18.52
N THR A 410 14.23 -18.13 19.65
CA THR A 410 13.76 -19.46 20.06
C THR A 410 12.36 -19.43 20.68
N LYS A 411 11.70 -20.60 20.75
CA LYS A 411 10.42 -20.75 21.48
C LYS A 411 10.60 -20.90 22.98
N GLU A 412 11.82 -21.11 23.45
CA GLU A 412 12.13 -21.29 24.86
C GLU A 412 12.11 -19.94 25.60
N THR A 413 11.47 -19.92 26.77
CA THR A 413 11.41 -18.72 27.61
C THR A 413 12.80 -18.28 28.07
N PRO A 414 13.08 -16.97 28.15
CA PRO A 414 14.36 -16.46 28.60
C PRO A 414 14.73 -16.86 30.02
N ALA A 415 16.04 -17.00 30.28
CA ALA A 415 16.58 -17.20 31.61
C ALA A 415 16.49 -15.89 32.44
N LEU A 416 16.67 -16.01 33.77
CA LEU A 416 16.65 -14.82 34.64
C LEU A 416 17.80 -13.86 34.34
N LEU A 417 18.98 -14.39 34.02
CA LEU A 417 20.18 -13.65 33.70
C LEU A 417 20.51 -13.88 32.22
N GLU A 418 20.25 -12.90 31.39
CA GLU A 418 20.67 -12.82 29.99
C GLU A 418 21.32 -11.45 29.74
N THR A 419 22.33 -11.42 28.88
CA THR A 419 23.03 -10.18 28.52
C THR A 419 22.17 -9.37 27.57
N SER A 420 22.00 -8.07 27.85
CA SER A 420 21.32 -7.15 26.95
C SER A 420 22.25 -6.68 25.82
N GLU A 421 21.70 -6.28 24.70
CA GLU A 421 22.41 -5.66 23.59
C GLU A 421 22.23 -4.14 23.60
N LEU A 422 23.26 -3.44 23.11
CA LEU A 422 23.28 -1.98 23.00
C LEU A 422 23.21 -1.56 21.54
N MET A 423 22.41 -0.55 21.25
CA MET A 423 22.22 0.03 19.92
C MET A 423 22.33 1.55 19.96
N LEU A 424 23.26 2.09 19.17
CA LEU A 424 23.38 3.55 19.03
C LEU A 424 22.25 4.09 18.15
N GLN A 425 21.54 5.11 18.62
CA GLN A 425 20.52 5.81 17.85
C GLN A 425 21.16 6.68 16.78
N GLN A 426 21.03 6.27 15.52
CA GLN A 426 21.51 6.98 14.34
C GLN A 426 20.41 7.05 13.29
N PRO A 427 20.16 8.21 12.65
CA PRO A 427 18.98 8.41 11.81
C PRO A 427 19.13 7.91 10.37
N LEU A 428 20.30 7.42 9.96
CA LEU A 428 20.62 7.08 8.57
C LEU A 428 20.78 5.58 8.32
N ASN A 429 20.25 4.72 9.20
CA ASN A 429 20.20 3.27 8.99
C ASN A 429 19.06 2.92 8.02
N GLY A 430 19.22 1.85 7.20
CA GLY A 430 18.15 1.33 6.35
C GLY A 430 18.29 1.64 4.84
N ILE A 431 19.29 2.39 4.40
CA ILE A 431 19.44 2.84 2.99
C ILE A 431 19.41 1.68 1.99
N CYS A 432 19.94 0.51 2.36
CA CYS A 432 19.96 -0.70 1.54
C CYS A 432 19.03 -1.78 2.13
N SER A 433 17.73 -1.57 2.09
CA SER A 433 16.73 -2.49 2.66
C SER A 433 15.55 -2.72 1.71
N GLY A 434 14.79 -3.79 1.95
CA GLY A 434 13.53 -4.06 1.26
C GLY A 434 12.53 -2.94 1.45
N SER A 435 12.43 -2.38 2.66
CA SER A 435 11.56 -1.24 2.96
C SER A 435 11.94 0.02 2.17
N THR A 436 13.23 0.30 1.95
CA THR A 436 13.64 1.40 1.07
C THR A 436 13.12 1.22 -0.36
N ASN A 437 13.18 0.00 -0.92
CA ASN A 437 12.60 -0.27 -2.22
C ASN A 437 11.08 -0.12 -2.23
N GLN A 438 10.40 -0.67 -1.22
CA GLN A 438 8.95 -0.56 -1.05
C GLN A 438 8.50 0.90 -1.04
N TRP A 439 9.08 1.73 -0.17
CA TRP A 439 8.67 3.12 0.04
C TRP A 439 9.19 4.10 -1.02
N THR A 440 10.03 3.65 -1.93
CA THR A 440 10.34 4.34 -3.19
C THR A 440 9.58 3.74 -4.39
N MET A 441 8.47 3.04 -4.15
CA MET A 441 7.57 2.47 -5.16
C MET A 441 8.26 1.49 -6.14
N GLY A 442 9.32 0.79 -5.71
CA GLY A 442 10.09 -0.12 -6.56
C GLY A 442 11.17 0.54 -7.42
N LEU A 443 11.30 1.88 -7.39
CA LEU A 443 12.26 2.61 -8.24
C LEU A 443 13.72 2.20 -7.99
N LEU A 444 14.04 1.73 -6.80
CA LEU A 444 15.39 1.30 -6.41
C LEU A 444 15.62 -0.21 -6.51
N GLY A 445 14.63 -0.99 -6.92
CA GLY A 445 14.68 -2.46 -6.98
C GLY A 445 15.75 -3.06 -7.89
N ALA A 446 16.35 -2.26 -8.78
CA ALA A 446 17.48 -2.69 -9.61
C ALA A 446 18.81 -2.84 -8.82
N PHE A 447 18.91 -2.22 -7.64
CA PHE A 447 20.12 -2.31 -6.82
C PHE A 447 20.12 -3.62 -6.01
N PRO A 448 21.22 -4.43 -6.07
CA PRO A 448 21.27 -5.73 -5.37
C PRO A 448 21.00 -5.65 -3.87
N CYS A 449 21.44 -4.59 -3.19
CA CYS A 449 21.25 -4.43 -1.75
C CYS A 449 19.79 -4.17 -1.33
N MET A 450 18.89 -3.87 -2.26
CA MET A 450 17.46 -3.79 -1.98
C MET A 450 16.78 -5.17 -1.88
N LYS A 451 17.48 -6.22 -2.29
CA LYS A 451 17.00 -7.62 -2.26
C LYS A 451 17.73 -8.49 -1.24
N ASP A 452 18.79 -7.96 -0.63
CA ASP A 452 19.63 -8.67 0.32
C ASP A 452 19.98 -7.74 1.49
N ASN A 453 19.34 -7.95 2.60
CA ASN A 453 19.42 -7.08 3.77
C ASN A 453 20.70 -7.22 4.59
N ARG A 454 21.65 -8.10 4.22
CA ARG A 454 22.88 -8.31 5.00
C ARG A 454 23.66 -7.03 5.28
N LEU A 455 23.62 -6.06 4.36
CA LEU A 455 24.32 -4.78 4.58
C LEU A 455 23.63 -3.95 5.67
N THR A 456 22.31 -3.88 5.68
CA THR A 456 21.54 -3.18 6.71
C THR A 456 21.63 -3.93 8.04
N GLU A 457 21.47 -5.25 8.03
CA GLU A 457 21.57 -6.10 9.22
C GLU A 457 22.93 -6.03 9.92
N ALA A 458 24.02 -5.71 9.20
CA ALA A 458 25.36 -5.51 9.79
C ALA A 458 25.42 -4.33 10.78
N SER A 459 24.49 -3.39 10.72
CA SER A 459 24.35 -2.24 11.64
C SER A 459 23.17 -2.37 12.62
N GLU A 460 22.49 -3.51 12.61
CA GLU A 460 21.32 -3.81 13.45
C GLU A 460 21.62 -4.95 14.42
N ILE A 461 20.82 -5.06 15.48
CA ILE A 461 20.84 -6.23 16.36
C ILE A 461 19.99 -7.32 15.73
N THR A 462 20.56 -8.49 15.48
CA THR A 462 19.86 -9.59 14.80
C THR A 462 19.64 -10.79 15.74
N TYR A 463 18.48 -11.42 15.65
CA TYR A 463 18.14 -12.66 16.36
C TYR A 463 17.66 -13.69 15.34
N THR A 464 18.28 -14.87 15.33
CA THR A 464 18.10 -15.86 14.27
C THR A 464 17.77 -17.23 14.83
N THR A 465 16.80 -17.93 14.23
CA THR A 465 16.45 -19.30 14.61
C THR A 465 17.55 -20.30 14.22
N ALA A 466 17.51 -21.50 14.78
CA ALA A 466 18.15 -22.65 14.16
C ALA A 466 17.60 -22.84 12.73
N ARG A 467 18.28 -23.65 11.92
CA ARG A 467 17.76 -24.01 10.58
C ARG A 467 16.42 -24.72 10.72
N ALA A 468 15.46 -24.33 9.90
CA ALA A 468 14.15 -24.96 9.87
C ALA A 468 14.28 -26.44 9.46
N ASN A 469 13.63 -27.33 10.19
CA ASN A 469 13.59 -28.77 9.88
C ASN A 469 12.47 -29.10 8.87
N SER A 470 11.56 -28.18 8.63
CA SER A 470 10.47 -28.25 7.67
C SER A 470 10.04 -26.83 7.31
N ASP A 471 9.27 -26.68 6.25
CA ASP A 471 8.71 -25.40 5.85
C ASP A 471 7.87 -24.77 6.96
N LEU A 472 8.09 -23.49 7.26
CA LEU A 472 7.36 -22.71 8.24
C LEU A 472 6.57 -21.61 7.52
N ARG A 473 5.23 -21.75 7.45
CA ARG A 473 4.37 -20.81 6.75
C ARG A 473 3.83 -19.74 7.70
N ILE A 474 4.01 -18.46 7.34
CA ILE A 474 3.53 -17.27 8.04
C ILE A 474 2.45 -16.64 7.16
N SER A 475 1.25 -16.33 7.71
CA SER A 475 0.19 -15.66 6.93
C SER A 475 -0.67 -14.77 7.82
N GLY A 476 -0.48 -13.45 7.71
CA GLY A 476 -1.20 -12.44 8.46
C GLY A 476 -0.31 -11.37 9.09
N PRO A 477 -0.86 -10.51 9.96
CA PRO A 477 -0.12 -9.48 10.68
C PRO A 477 0.75 -10.09 11.78
N ILE A 478 1.86 -9.40 12.10
CA ILE A 478 2.88 -9.84 13.05
C ILE A 478 3.02 -8.77 14.14
N ALA A 479 3.32 -9.18 15.38
CA ALA A 479 3.62 -8.25 16.46
C ALA A 479 4.96 -8.58 17.12
N ALA A 480 5.77 -7.54 17.35
CA ALA A 480 6.95 -7.65 18.20
C ALA A 480 6.70 -6.93 19.53
N LYS A 481 7.01 -7.61 20.64
CA LYS A 481 7.04 -7.01 21.98
C LYS A 481 8.51 -6.87 22.39
N ILE A 482 8.99 -5.64 22.44
CA ILE A 482 10.39 -5.35 22.78
C ILE A 482 10.44 -4.56 24.07
N TYR A 483 11.23 -5.01 25.04
CA TYR A 483 11.56 -4.28 26.25
C TYR A 483 12.88 -3.54 26.03
N ALA A 484 12.86 -2.23 26.15
CA ALA A 484 14.04 -1.41 25.94
C ALA A 484 14.08 -0.21 26.87
N SER A 485 15.30 0.26 27.17
CA SER A 485 15.54 1.58 27.78
C SER A 485 16.43 2.41 26.87
N THR A 486 16.41 3.72 27.05
CA THR A 486 17.23 4.66 26.28
C THR A 486 17.95 5.63 27.21
N THR A 487 19.10 6.14 26.78
CA THR A 487 19.83 7.20 27.50
C THR A 487 19.35 8.61 27.16
N ARG A 488 18.31 8.74 26.33
CA ARG A 488 17.76 10.02 25.83
C ARG A 488 16.26 10.09 26.08
N ASN A 489 15.64 11.21 25.72
CA ASN A 489 14.20 11.43 25.94
C ASN A 489 13.33 10.94 24.79
N GLU A 490 13.91 10.25 23.80
CA GLU A 490 13.22 9.59 22.72
C GLU A 490 14.06 8.43 22.19
N ALA A 491 13.40 7.45 21.55
CA ALA A 491 14.04 6.35 20.83
C ALA A 491 13.16 5.88 19.68
N VAL A 492 13.78 5.30 18.64
CA VAL A 492 13.10 4.66 17.53
C VAL A 492 13.55 3.22 17.43
N LEU A 493 12.61 2.32 17.18
CA LEU A 493 12.86 0.93 16.82
C LEU A 493 12.25 0.65 15.45
N SER A 494 13.06 0.15 14.52
CA SER A 494 12.61 -0.53 13.30
C SER A 494 12.82 -2.03 13.49
N VAL A 495 11.81 -2.85 13.16
CA VAL A 495 11.88 -4.31 13.30
C VAL A 495 11.62 -4.92 11.94
N ARG A 496 12.57 -5.70 11.42
CA ARG A 496 12.45 -6.42 10.17
C ARG A 496 12.35 -7.91 10.41
N VAL A 497 11.55 -8.58 9.59
CA VAL A 497 11.45 -10.04 9.54
C VAL A 497 12.03 -10.50 8.21
N THR A 498 13.04 -11.34 8.25
CA THR A 498 13.76 -11.79 7.06
C THR A 498 13.87 -13.32 6.98
N ASP A 499 13.91 -13.83 5.75
CA ASP A 499 14.25 -15.20 5.41
C ASP A 499 15.74 -15.29 5.08
N VAL A 500 16.49 -16.03 5.88
CA VAL A 500 17.93 -16.25 5.67
C VAL A 500 18.16 -17.60 5.00
N ALA A 501 18.55 -17.57 3.75
CA ALA A 501 18.84 -18.77 2.96
C ALA A 501 20.11 -19.52 3.43
N PRO A 502 20.32 -20.77 3.00
CA PRO A 502 21.49 -21.55 3.38
C PRO A 502 22.85 -20.93 3.01
N ASP A 503 22.90 -20.11 1.96
CA ASP A 503 24.08 -19.36 1.52
C ASP A 503 24.32 -18.06 2.30
N GLY A 504 23.41 -17.72 3.22
CA GLY A 504 23.48 -16.55 4.09
C GLY A 504 22.82 -15.31 3.50
N SER A 505 22.30 -15.32 2.27
CA SER A 505 21.50 -14.20 1.73
C SER A 505 20.26 -14.00 2.59
N SER A 506 19.86 -12.74 2.80
CA SER A 506 18.78 -12.36 3.70
C SER A 506 17.73 -11.53 2.95
N SER A 507 16.53 -12.12 2.77
CA SER A 507 15.42 -11.48 2.07
C SER A 507 14.41 -10.93 3.05
N GLU A 508 14.11 -9.63 2.97
CA GLU A 508 13.08 -9.00 3.80
C GLU A 508 11.69 -9.48 3.39
N LEU A 509 10.93 -9.95 4.37
CA LEU A 509 9.54 -10.38 4.20
C LEU A 509 8.57 -9.24 4.54
N THR A 510 8.88 -8.50 5.60
CA THR A 510 8.07 -7.38 6.08
C THR A 510 8.80 -6.65 7.21
N ALA A 511 8.30 -5.45 7.56
CA ALA A 511 8.85 -4.64 8.64
C ALA A 511 7.77 -3.89 9.42
N GLY A 512 8.16 -3.32 10.58
CA GLY A 512 7.36 -2.46 11.42
C GLY A 512 8.21 -1.45 12.18
N TRP A 513 7.61 -0.36 12.64
CA TRP A 513 8.31 0.77 13.24
C TRP A 513 7.55 1.31 14.44
N LEU A 514 8.27 1.88 15.42
CA LEU A 514 7.64 2.58 16.52
C LEU A 514 8.63 3.56 17.19
N ILE A 515 8.22 4.81 17.41
CA ILE A 515 8.92 5.73 18.29
C ILE A 515 8.44 5.57 19.73
N ALA A 516 9.33 5.75 20.71
CA ALA A 516 9.05 5.43 22.10
C ALA A 516 7.91 6.26 22.71
N SER A 517 7.82 7.54 22.37
CA SER A 517 6.73 8.41 22.86
C SER A 517 5.34 7.97 22.37
N HIS A 518 5.23 7.18 21.31
CA HIS A 518 3.96 6.70 20.74
C HIS A 518 3.62 5.25 21.09
N ARG A 519 4.24 4.69 22.14
CA ARG A 519 4.08 3.29 22.56
C ARG A 519 2.72 2.93 23.19
N ALA A 520 1.85 3.91 23.45
CA ALA A 520 0.50 3.66 23.96
C ALA A 520 -0.27 2.68 23.05
N VAL A 521 -0.95 1.70 23.66
CA VAL A 521 -1.73 0.66 22.94
C VAL A 521 -3.18 0.70 23.39
N ASP A 522 -4.10 0.63 22.43
CA ASP A 522 -5.52 0.37 22.66
C ASP A 522 -5.81 -1.12 22.41
N SER A 523 -5.89 -1.89 23.49
CA SER A 523 -6.13 -3.33 23.43
C SER A 523 -7.51 -3.69 22.87
N THR A 524 -8.49 -2.77 22.93
CA THR A 524 -9.85 -3.01 22.41
C THR A 524 -9.91 -3.01 20.89
N LYS A 525 -8.95 -2.34 20.24
CA LYS A 525 -8.79 -2.27 18.79
C LYS A 525 -7.67 -3.20 18.28
N SER A 526 -6.86 -3.74 19.19
CA SER A 526 -5.79 -4.68 18.85
C SER A 526 -6.35 -6.04 18.45
N ARG A 527 -5.62 -6.74 17.57
CA ARG A 527 -6.00 -8.10 17.13
C ARG A 527 -5.21 -9.16 17.92
N PHE A 528 -5.92 -10.23 18.27
CA PHE A 528 -5.35 -11.36 19.02
C PHE A 528 -5.67 -12.68 18.33
N ILE A 529 -4.74 -13.64 18.44
CA ILE A 529 -4.97 -15.07 18.17
C ILE A 529 -4.56 -15.85 19.43
N ASN A 530 -5.46 -16.64 19.98
CA ASN A 530 -5.21 -17.47 21.17
C ASN A 530 -4.62 -16.68 22.36
N GLY A 531 -5.06 -15.43 22.56
CA GLY A 531 -4.62 -14.56 23.64
C GLY A 531 -3.30 -13.81 23.39
N GLU A 532 -2.60 -14.10 22.29
CA GLU A 532 -1.40 -13.37 21.88
C GLU A 532 -1.74 -12.24 20.90
N SER A 533 -1.20 -11.04 21.14
CA SER A 533 -1.36 -9.91 20.22
C SER A 533 -0.57 -10.17 18.94
N ILE A 534 -1.25 -10.06 17.79
CA ILE A 534 -0.64 -10.16 16.46
C ILE A 534 -0.70 -8.85 15.66
N GLN A 535 -1.52 -7.90 16.12
CA GLN A 535 -1.62 -6.57 15.53
C GLN A 535 -2.00 -5.57 16.63
N PRO A 536 -1.01 -5.00 17.33
CA PRO A 536 -1.26 -3.97 18.34
C PRO A 536 -1.78 -2.69 17.67
N TRP A 537 -2.79 -2.08 18.28
CA TRP A 537 -3.33 -0.82 17.80
C TRP A 537 -2.80 0.33 18.65
N HIS A 538 -2.15 1.29 18.01
CA HIS A 538 -1.67 2.52 18.63
C HIS A 538 -2.61 3.69 18.30
N PRO A 539 -3.04 4.50 19.28
CA PRO A 539 -3.86 5.68 19.02
C PRO A 539 -3.14 6.73 18.16
N PHE A 540 -1.84 6.93 18.37
CA PHE A 540 -1.02 7.96 17.74
C PHE A 540 -1.56 9.39 17.86
N THR A 541 -2.57 9.63 18.72
CA THR A 541 -3.08 10.98 18.97
C THR A 541 -2.10 11.74 19.86
N LYS A 542 -2.20 13.06 19.87
CA LYS A 542 -1.34 13.92 20.70
C LYS A 542 -1.52 13.63 22.19
N GLU A 543 -2.75 13.31 22.60
CA GLU A 543 -3.12 13.01 24.00
C GLU A 543 -2.59 11.65 24.46
N ALA A 544 -2.33 10.73 23.52
CA ALA A 544 -1.79 9.40 23.81
C ALA A 544 -0.26 9.36 23.90
N VAL A 545 0.41 10.48 23.67
CA VAL A 545 1.88 10.58 23.81
C VAL A 545 2.30 10.29 25.25
N GLN A 546 3.28 9.41 25.42
CA GLN A 546 3.84 9.02 26.70
C GLN A 546 5.25 9.57 26.88
N GLU A 547 5.56 10.04 28.06
CA GLU A 547 6.90 10.51 28.40
C GLU A 547 7.94 9.39 28.30
N VAL A 548 9.13 9.73 27.85
CA VAL A 548 10.30 8.85 27.79
C VAL A 548 11.33 9.32 28.79
N THR A 549 11.48 8.56 29.87
CA THR A 549 12.45 8.83 30.94
C THR A 549 13.76 8.07 30.64
N PRO A 550 14.90 8.74 30.52
CA PRO A 550 16.19 8.08 30.34
C PRO A 550 16.48 7.03 31.42
N GLY A 551 16.87 5.82 30.99
CA GLY A 551 17.18 4.67 31.86
C GLY A 551 15.97 3.85 32.29
N GLU A 552 14.75 4.33 32.16
CA GLU A 552 13.54 3.56 32.45
C GLU A 552 13.25 2.52 31.35
N VAL A 553 12.86 1.30 31.77
CA VAL A 553 12.49 0.23 30.83
C VAL A 553 11.08 0.44 30.33
N MET A 554 10.92 0.47 29.02
CA MET A 554 9.66 0.63 28.32
C MET A 554 9.29 -0.65 27.56
N GLU A 555 7.99 -0.91 27.40
CA GLU A 555 7.45 -1.96 26.54
C GLU A 555 7.02 -1.35 25.21
N PHE A 556 7.60 -1.84 24.11
CA PHE A 556 7.24 -1.51 22.74
C PHE A 556 6.43 -2.65 22.16
N ASN A 557 5.16 -2.44 21.83
CA ASN A 557 4.35 -3.38 21.07
C ASN A 557 4.29 -2.94 19.62
N ILE A 558 5.17 -3.44 18.78
CA ILE A 558 5.37 -2.96 17.42
C ILE A 558 4.48 -3.74 16.45
N GLU A 559 3.59 -3.03 15.73
CA GLU A 559 2.87 -3.58 14.58
C GLU A 559 3.85 -3.79 13.42
N ILE A 560 3.99 -5.02 12.98
CA ILE A 560 4.74 -5.40 11.77
C ILE A 560 3.72 -5.71 10.68
N PHE A 561 3.92 -5.17 9.49
CA PHE A 561 2.95 -5.26 8.40
C PHE A 561 2.66 -6.72 8.02
N PRO A 562 1.42 -7.04 7.60
CA PRO A 562 1.02 -8.40 7.30
C PRO A 562 1.82 -8.96 6.12
N THR A 563 2.15 -10.26 6.17
CA THR A 563 2.81 -10.96 5.07
C THR A 563 2.20 -12.32 4.82
N ASN A 564 2.52 -12.93 3.68
CA ASN A 564 2.25 -14.33 3.37
C ASN A 564 3.55 -14.96 2.83
N ALA A 565 4.24 -15.69 3.67
CA ALA A 565 5.59 -16.18 3.41
C ALA A 565 5.81 -17.60 3.91
N VAL A 566 6.75 -18.30 3.32
CA VAL A 566 7.26 -19.57 3.81
C VAL A 566 8.77 -19.51 4.00
N ILE A 567 9.23 -19.78 5.22
CA ILE A 567 10.63 -20.07 5.51
C ILE A 567 10.85 -21.54 5.16
N LYS A 568 11.59 -21.79 4.08
CA LYS A 568 11.82 -23.14 3.58
C LYS A 568 12.67 -23.97 4.54
N GLU A 569 12.57 -25.29 4.43
CA GLU A 569 13.47 -26.21 5.12
C GLU A 569 14.94 -25.81 4.91
N ARG A 570 15.77 -25.87 5.95
CA ARG A 570 17.17 -25.43 6.02
C ARG A 570 17.41 -23.92 5.97
N HIS A 571 16.38 -23.07 5.69
CA HIS A 571 16.44 -21.63 5.90
C HIS A 571 16.35 -21.29 7.40
N ARG A 572 16.47 -20.01 7.73
CA ARG A 572 16.32 -19.50 9.09
C ARG A 572 15.42 -18.27 9.07
N LEU A 573 14.54 -18.19 10.04
CA LEU A 573 13.84 -16.96 10.34
C LEU A 573 14.78 -16.03 11.13
N ARG A 574 14.85 -14.76 10.72
CA ARG A 574 15.59 -13.72 11.45
C ARG A 574 14.69 -12.54 11.75
N VAL A 575 14.91 -11.97 12.92
CA VAL A 575 14.38 -10.66 13.33
C VAL A 575 15.56 -9.74 13.54
N SER A 576 15.56 -8.57 12.92
CA SER A 576 16.56 -7.54 13.16
C SER A 576 15.90 -6.29 13.75
N ILE A 577 16.61 -5.63 14.68
CA ILE A 577 16.17 -4.40 15.34
C ILE A 577 17.17 -3.31 14.99
N GLY A 578 16.70 -2.28 14.29
CA GLY A 578 17.48 -1.15 13.84
C GLY A 578 17.08 0.16 14.53
N PRO A 579 18.00 1.16 14.53
CA PRO A 579 17.79 2.46 15.15
C PRO A 579 16.98 3.45 14.30
N SER A 580 16.68 3.11 13.07
CA SER A 580 15.91 3.91 12.09
C SER A 580 15.66 3.11 10.82
N ASP A 581 14.97 3.70 9.86
CA ASP A 581 14.74 3.12 8.52
C ASP A 581 14.74 4.21 7.45
N PHE A 582 15.87 4.90 7.31
CA PHE A 582 16.03 5.97 6.31
C PHE A 582 16.46 5.37 4.95
N PRO A 583 15.98 5.85 3.80
CA PRO A 583 15.12 7.04 3.58
C PRO A 583 13.61 6.76 3.67
N HIS A 584 13.17 5.53 3.93
CA HIS A 584 11.74 5.26 4.09
C HIS A 584 11.14 6.23 5.11
N SER A 585 11.66 6.26 6.33
CA SER A 585 11.10 7.08 7.38
C SER A 585 12.14 7.86 8.18
N LEU A 586 11.68 8.98 8.73
CA LEU A 586 12.47 9.84 9.64
C LEU A 586 11.57 10.33 10.76
N SER A 587 12.07 10.32 12.00
CA SER A 587 11.33 10.91 13.12
C SER A 587 11.06 12.40 12.88
N PRO A 588 9.91 12.95 13.32
CA PRO A 588 9.70 14.39 13.33
C PRO A 588 10.86 15.10 14.04
N LEU A 589 11.19 16.32 13.62
CA LEU A 589 12.38 17.03 14.07
C LEU A 589 12.51 17.16 15.61
N PRO A 590 11.43 17.39 16.39
CA PRO A 590 11.52 17.36 17.85
C PRO A 590 12.00 16.01 18.39
N GLN A 591 11.39 14.92 17.95
CA GLN A 591 11.72 13.55 18.35
C GLN A 591 13.11 13.15 17.86
N LEU A 592 13.48 13.54 16.63
CA LEU A 592 14.81 13.31 16.07
C LEU A 592 15.89 13.97 16.92
N ARG A 593 15.71 15.23 17.34
CA ARG A 593 16.63 15.92 18.23
C ARG A 593 16.78 15.19 19.57
N ASP A 594 15.67 14.72 20.12
CA ASP A 594 15.61 14.12 21.45
C ASP A 594 16.17 12.69 21.49
N GLN A 595 16.30 12.00 20.34
CA GLN A 595 16.89 10.65 20.21
C GLN A 595 18.36 10.63 19.80
N LEU A 596 18.85 11.68 19.09
CA LEU A 596 20.19 11.69 18.48
C LEU A 596 21.31 11.39 19.49
N GLY A 597 22.18 10.43 19.14
CA GLY A 597 23.32 10.00 19.93
C GLY A 597 22.92 9.25 21.21
N GLY A 598 21.65 8.88 21.36
CA GLY A 598 21.19 8.00 22.42
C GLY A 598 21.68 6.57 22.24
N VAL A 599 21.78 5.84 23.34
CA VAL A 599 22.03 4.40 23.36
C VAL A 599 20.77 3.72 23.86
N VAL A 600 20.24 2.80 23.05
CA VAL A 600 19.12 1.94 23.44
C VAL A 600 19.68 0.61 23.92
N THR A 601 19.19 0.16 25.07
CA THR A 601 19.47 -1.18 25.62
C THR A 601 18.25 -2.07 25.36
N ILE A 602 18.43 -3.15 24.59
CA ILE A 602 17.40 -4.17 24.38
C ILE A 602 17.51 -5.23 25.45
N LEU A 603 16.41 -5.47 26.18
CA LEU A 603 16.34 -6.45 27.25
C LEU A 603 15.55 -7.67 26.78
N HIS A 604 16.00 -8.87 27.15
CA HIS A 604 15.34 -10.12 26.78
C HIS A 604 15.53 -11.22 27.85
N ASN A 605 15.62 -10.84 29.11
CA ASN A 605 15.65 -11.77 30.23
C ASN A 605 14.22 -12.14 30.69
N LYS A 606 14.12 -13.03 31.70
CA LYS A 606 12.82 -13.52 32.21
C LYS A 606 11.89 -12.41 32.70
N ASN A 607 12.42 -11.29 33.23
CA ASN A 607 11.62 -10.15 33.70
C ASN A 607 11.16 -9.24 32.56
N TYR A 608 11.90 -9.24 31.45
CA TYR A 608 11.67 -8.43 30.26
C TYR A 608 11.77 -9.31 29.01
N PRO A 609 10.80 -10.22 28.79
CA PRO A 609 10.90 -11.27 27.76
C PRO A 609 10.54 -10.72 26.37
N SER A 610 11.46 -9.99 25.75
CA SER A 610 11.30 -9.52 24.38
C SER A 610 11.04 -10.67 23.41
N SER A 611 10.06 -10.51 22.52
CA SER A 611 9.56 -11.59 21.68
C SER A 611 8.91 -11.07 20.41
N ILE A 612 8.72 -11.96 19.43
CA ILE A 612 7.86 -11.76 18.27
C ILE A 612 6.78 -12.83 18.23
N VAL A 613 5.59 -12.46 17.83
CA VAL A 613 4.44 -13.36 17.65
C VAL A 613 4.10 -13.44 16.17
N LEU A 614 4.14 -14.64 15.62
CA LEU A 614 3.94 -14.94 14.21
C LEU A 614 2.64 -15.71 13.99
N PRO A 615 1.81 -15.38 12.98
CA PRO A 615 0.64 -16.14 12.58
C PRO A 615 1.06 -17.35 11.72
N ILE A 616 1.37 -18.48 12.37
CA ILE A 616 1.83 -19.70 11.72
C ILE A 616 0.65 -20.52 11.23
N VAL A 617 0.66 -20.90 9.95
CA VAL A 617 -0.34 -21.78 9.33
C VAL A 617 0.13 -23.23 9.47
N LYS A 618 -0.70 -24.06 10.12
CA LYS A 618 -0.47 -25.50 10.33
C LYS A 618 -1.28 -26.34 9.38
#